data_51437d0e68f54fe81a49587d8f875c07
#
_entry.id   51437d0e68f54fe81a49587d8f875c07
#
_cell.length_a   1.000
_cell.length_b   1.000
_cell.length_c   1.000
_cell.angle_alpha   90.00
_cell.angle_beta   90.00
_cell.angle_gamma   90.00
#
_symmetry.space_group_name_H-M   'P 1'
#
loop_
_entity.id
_entity.type
_entity.pdbx_description
1 polymer ?
#
loop_
_entity_poly.entity_id
_entity_poly.type
_entity_poly.pdbx_seq_one_letter_code
_entity_poly.pdbx_strand_id
1 'polypeptide(L)'
;SDADSTLQPVTQRITVTESSGGEVDPDYDSITVTISYSDKGEFVTGVDGTVLCNAPVTVYDKDQDGRYTMGDAFAALHEMYYSGGASGYEEIDTDGGGWVNKFWGNRSGNISYVLNHSWVNGPKTEIEGNDKLAVYAYKDLVQYSDLYTWFEEDSYNASVGTEKVFTVHGINVMNSSENRDSAATPVNAAVTVYDEDGR
;
A
#
# COMPACT_ATOMS: atom_id res chain seq x y z
N SER A 1 -29.51 22.90 -3.66
CA SER A 1 -28.10 23.33 -3.48
C SER A 1 -27.25 22.08 -3.54
N ASP A 2 -26.64 21.90 -4.71
CA ASP A 2 -25.79 20.77 -5.01
C ASP A 2 -24.49 20.89 -4.21
N ALA A 3 -24.23 19.91 -3.37
CA ALA A 3 -22.92 19.75 -2.75
C ALA A 3 -21.96 19.26 -3.85
N ASP A 4 -21.10 20.15 -4.31
CA ASP A 4 -20.00 19.86 -5.22
C ASP A 4 -18.98 18.99 -4.47
N SER A 5 -19.16 17.68 -4.59
CA SER A 5 -18.17 16.72 -4.15
C SER A 5 -17.07 16.67 -5.21
N THR A 6 -16.09 17.54 -5.08
CA THR A 6 -14.86 17.49 -5.88
C THR A 6 -14.11 16.21 -5.54
N LEU A 7 -14.32 15.18 -6.35
CA LEU A 7 -13.50 13.97 -6.35
C LEU A 7 -12.08 14.39 -6.70
N GLN A 8 -11.14 14.17 -5.78
CA GLN A 8 -9.72 14.36 -6.07
C GLN A 8 -9.26 13.21 -6.98
N PRO A 9 -8.49 13.49 -8.02
CA PRO A 9 -7.99 12.44 -8.90
C PRO A 9 -7.05 11.50 -8.12
N VAL A 10 -7.35 10.20 -8.17
CA VAL A 10 -6.42 9.16 -7.71
C VAL A 10 -5.52 8.83 -8.92
N THR A 11 -4.25 9.16 -8.83
CA THR A 11 -3.27 8.82 -9.85
C THR A 11 -2.58 7.53 -9.45
N GLN A 12 -2.82 6.45 -10.18
CA GLN A 12 -2.06 5.21 -10.05
C GLN A 12 -1.09 5.14 -11.22
N ARG A 13 0.21 5.16 -10.93
CA ARG A 13 1.26 5.03 -11.93
C ARG A 13 1.62 3.56 -12.08
N ILE A 14 1.35 2.98 -13.24
CA ILE A 14 1.87 1.66 -13.60
C ILE A 14 3.21 1.90 -14.28
N THR A 15 4.29 1.72 -13.55
CA THR A 15 5.64 1.70 -14.14
C THR A 15 6.06 0.25 -14.21
N VAL A 16 6.22 -0.28 -15.41
CA VAL A 16 6.93 -1.54 -15.61
C VAL A 16 8.42 -1.21 -15.57
N THR A 17 9.00 -1.25 -14.39
CA THR A 17 10.45 -1.26 -14.23
C THR A 17 10.91 -2.70 -14.07
N GLU A 18 11.96 -3.08 -14.80
CA GLU A 18 12.75 -4.23 -14.34
C GLU A 18 13.15 -3.93 -12.91
N SER A 19 12.75 -4.80 -11.98
CA SER A 19 13.12 -4.73 -10.59
C SER A 19 14.65 -4.60 -10.52
N SER A 20 15.17 -3.45 -10.18
CA SER A 20 16.49 -3.36 -9.60
C SER A 20 16.33 -3.99 -8.23
N GLY A 21 16.44 -5.32 -8.20
CA GLY A 21 16.40 -6.07 -6.96
C GLY A 21 17.42 -5.45 -6.02
N GLY A 22 16.97 -5.00 -4.85
CA GLY A 22 17.88 -4.60 -3.79
C GLY A 22 18.92 -5.70 -3.63
N GLU A 23 20.13 -5.31 -3.29
CA GLU A 23 21.23 -6.23 -3.05
C GLU A 23 20.74 -7.34 -2.10
N VAL A 24 20.68 -8.58 -2.61
CA VAL A 24 20.18 -9.72 -1.83
C VAL A 24 21.21 -10.00 -0.75
N ASP A 25 20.81 -9.89 0.51
CA ASP A 25 21.67 -10.30 1.62
C ASP A 25 21.80 -11.85 1.59
N PRO A 26 23.00 -12.41 1.32
CA PRO A 26 23.16 -13.84 1.14
C PRO A 26 23.00 -14.64 2.44
N ASP A 27 22.94 -13.98 3.58
CA ASP A 27 22.89 -14.62 4.90
C ASP A 27 21.44 -14.92 5.35
N TYR A 28 20.43 -14.39 4.64
CA TYR A 28 19.01 -14.53 5.02
C TYR A 28 18.15 -14.96 3.84
N ASP A 29 17.18 -15.83 4.12
CA ASP A 29 16.08 -16.07 3.18
C ASP A 29 15.23 -14.80 3.01
N SER A 30 14.68 -14.61 1.84
CA SER A 30 13.90 -13.40 1.53
C SER A 30 12.72 -13.67 0.60
N ILE A 31 11.72 -12.81 0.71
CA ILE A 31 10.61 -12.71 -0.26
C ILE A 31 10.56 -11.28 -0.82
N THR A 32 9.89 -11.11 -1.94
CA THR A 32 9.57 -9.78 -2.48
C THR A 32 8.07 -9.57 -2.46
N VAL A 33 7.66 -8.44 -1.90
CA VAL A 33 6.27 -7.97 -1.88
C VAL A 33 6.19 -6.59 -2.54
N THR A 34 4.99 -6.09 -2.79
CA THR A 34 4.79 -4.69 -3.20
C THR A 34 4.08 -3.92 -2.11
N ILE A 35 4.54 -2.70 -1.85
CA ILE A 35 3.92 -1.82 -0.85
C ILE A 35 3.53 -0.49 -1.46
N SER A 36 2.30 -0.08 -1.22
CA SER A 36 1.81 1.28 -1.49
C SER A 36 1.67 2.03 -0.19
N TYR A 37 2.22 3.24 -0.12
CA TYR A 37 2.03 4.12 1.03
C TYR A 37 1.53 5.50 0.61
N SER A 38 0.40 5.92 1.19
CA SER A 38 -0.16 7.26 1.00
C SER A 38 -0.38 7.99 2.32
N ASP A 39 -0.10 9.28 2.33
CA ASP A 39 -0.44 10.20 3.42
C ASP A 39 -1.50 11.18 2.92
N LYS A 40 -2.67 11.14 3.55
CA LYS A 40 -3.82 12.02 3.25
C LYS A 40 -4.24 12.02 1.77
N GLY A 41 -4.17 10.84 1.15
CA GLY A 41 -4.59 10.64 -0.23
C GLY A 41 -3.51 10.87 -1.29
N GLU A 42 -2.28 11.23 -0.89
CA GLU A 42 -1.15 11.41 -1.81
C GLU A 42 -0.11 10.30 -1.58
N PHE A 43 0.39 9.69 -2.64
CA PHE A 43 1.49 8.74 -2.51
C PHE A 43 2.77 9.43 -2.04
N VAL A 44 3.42 8.81 -1.07
CA VAL A 44 4.69 9.30 -0.53
C VAL A 44 5.83 8.95 -1.49
N THR A 45 6.83 9.81 -1.55
CA THR A 45 8.05 9.58 -2.32
C THR A 45 9.19 9.23 -1.38
N GLY A 46 9.89 8.15 -1.69
CA GLY A 46 11.09 7.71 -1.00
C GLY A 46 12.30 8.62 -1.23
N VAL A 47 13.35 8.40 -0.45
CA VAL A 47 14.60 9.19 -0.53
C VAL A 47 15.33 9.07 -1.85
N ASP A 48 15.12 7.98 -2.56
CA ASP A 48 15.68 7.71 -3.88
C ASP A 48 14.83 8.28 -5.04
N GLY A 49 13.70 8.91 -4.72
CA GLY A 49 12.72 9.44 -5.67
C GLY A 49 11.64 8.44 -6.08
N THR A 50 11.64 7.23 -5.56
CA THR A 50 10.60 6.23 -5.83
C THR A 50 9.26 6.67 -5.25
N VAL A 51 8.23 6.73 -6.08
CA VAL A 51 6.85 6.93 -5.60
C VAL A 51 6.36 5.61 -5.02
N LEU A 52 5.92 5.62 -3.76
CA LEU A 52 5.48 4.42 -3.06
C LEU A 52 4.06 4.01 -3.50
N CYS A 53 3.95 3.60 -4.76
CA CYS A 53 2.77 3.02 -5.38
C CYS A 53 3.18 1.67 -5.97
N ASN A 54 2.81 0.57 -5.31
CA ASN A 54 3.29 -0.77 -5.62
C ASN A 54 4.83 -0.85 -5.70
N ALA A 55 5.50 -0.15 -4.78
CA ALA A 55 6.95 -0.16 -4.70
C ALA A 55 7.44 -1.55 -4.27
N PRO A 56 8.42 -2.16 -4.97
CA PRO A 56 8.95 -3.46 -4.59
C PRO A 56 9.75 -3.35 -3.29
N VAL A 57 9.53 -4.30 -2.39
CA VAL A 57 10.24 -4.39 -1.10
C VAL A 57 10.75 -5.80 -0.92
N THR A 58 12.04 -5.96 -0.69
CA THR A 58 12.65 -7.22 -0.30
C THR A 58 12.57 -7.33 1.22
N VAL A 59 11.94 -8.39 1.69
CA VAL A 59 11.75 -8.68 3.12
C VAL A 59 12.61 -9.88 3.48
N TYR A 60 13.47 -9.72 4.47
CA TYR A 60 14.37 -10.76 4.95
C TYR A 60 13.85 -11.38 6.24
N ASP A 61 13.99 -12.70 6.35
CA ASP A 61 13.75 -13.45 7.59
C ASP A 61 14.95 -13.24 8.56
N LYS A 62 15.01 -12.06 9.19
CA LYS A 62 16.14 -11.66 10.04
C LYS A 62 16.20 -12.41 11.37
N ASP A 63 15.08 -12.87 11.87
CA ASP A 63 15.00 -13.65 13.13
C ASP A 63 15.06 -15.16 12.89
N GLN A 64 15.07 -15.60 11.61
CA GLN A 64 15.24 -16.98 11.16
C GLN A 64 14.18 -17.94 11.73
N ASP A 65 12.96 -17.44 11.91
CA ASP A 65 11.82 -18.24 12.38
C ASP A 65 11.04 -18.90 11.22
N GLY A 66 11.45 -18.62 9.98
CA GLY A 66 10.84 -19.14 8.75
C GLY A 66 9.54 -18.45 8.37
N ARG A 67 9.23 -17.31 8.96
CA ARG A 67 8.02 -16.53 8.70
C ARG A 67 8.35 -15.11 8.29
N TYR A 68 7.46 -14.55 7.47
CA TYR A 68 7.50 -13.15 7.08
C TYR A 68 6.20 -12.50 7.52
N THR A 69 6.29 -11.32 8.11
CA THR A 69 5.13 -10.59 8.59
C THR A 69 5.02 -9.22 7.92
N MET A 70 3.86 -8.61 8.00
CA MET A 70 3.69 -7.23 7.54
C MET A 70 4.62 -6.27 8.31
N GLY A 71 4.94 -6.55 9.58
CA GLY A 71 5.89 -5.78 10.38
C GLY A 71 7.28 -5.79 9.76
N ASP A 72 7.77 -6.97 9.34
CA ASP A 72 9.05 -7.11 8.65
C ASP A 72 9.05 -6.33 7.33
N ALA A 73 7.97 -6.42 6.57
CA ALA A 73 7.82 -5.67 5.33
C ALA A 73 7.80 -4.16 5.56
N PHE A 74 7.14 -3.69 6.62
CA PHE A 74 7.13 -2.27 6.97
C PHE A 74 8.51 -1.78 7.45
N ALA A 75 9.22 -2.58 8.22
CA ALA A 75 10.59 -2.26 8.61
C ALA A 75 11.50 -2.16 7.38
N ALA A 76 11.42 -3.13 6.47
CA ALA A 76 12.18 -3.14 5.22
C ALA A 76 11.84 -1.94 4.32
N LEU A 77 10.55 -1.58 4.18
CA LEU A 77 10.12 -0.38 3.46
C LEU A 77 10.83 0.88 3.99
N HIS A 78 10.92 1.01 5.32
CA HIS A 78 11.57 2.16 5.93
C HIS A 78 13.09 2.13 5.73
N GLU A 79 13.72 0.97 5.86
CA GLU A 79 15.14 0.82 5.58
C GLU A 79 15.49 1.24 4.15
N MET A 80 14.64 0.89 3.18
CA MET A 80 14.87 1.20 1.76
C MET A 80 14.54 2.65 1.39
N TYR A 81 13.44 3.19 1.88
CA TYR A 81 12.85 4.41 1.29
C TYR A 81 12.70 5.58 2.27
N TYR A 82 12.84 5.40 3.57
CA TYR A 82 12.71 6.48 4.53
C TYR A 82 14.07 7.08 4.89
N SER A 83 14.18 8.39 4.98
CA SER A 83 15.44 9.10 5.26
C SER A 83 16.08 8.74 6.60
N GLY A 84 15.27 8.32 7.57
CA GLY A 84 15.73 7.87 8.89
C GLY A 84 15.90 6.34 8.97
N GLY A 85 15.76 5.62 7.85
CA GLY A 85 15.83 4.15 7.81
C GLY A 85 14.84 3.49 8.77
N ALA A 86 15.22 2.38 9.39
CA ALA A 86 14.40 1.63 10.34
C ALA A 86 13.81 2.47 11.48
N SER A 87 14.45 3.60 11.84
CA SER A 87 13.95 4.47 12.91
C SER A 87 12.60 5.14 12.62
N GLY A 88 12.15 5.09 11.36
CA GLY A 88 10.83 5.60 10.93
C GLY A 88 9.66 4.69 11.31
N TYR A 89 9.93 3.45 11.66
CA TYR A 89 8.96 2.43 12.02
C TYR A 89 9.07 2.02 13.49
N GLU A 90 7.94 1.73 14.10
CA GLU A 90 7.87 1.15 15.43
C GLU A 90 6.52 0.45 15.60
N GLU A 91 6.55 -0.78 16.04
CA GLU A 91 5.36 -1.52 16.44
C GLU A 91 5.31 -1.73 17.95
N ILE A 92 4.11 -1.89 18.48
CA ILE A 92 3.87 -2.33 19.84
C ILE A 92 3.36 -3.75 19.76
N ASP A 93 4.13 -4.65 20.36
CA ASP A 93 3.75 -6.03 20.48
C ASP A 93 2.67 -6.19 21.56
N THR A 94 1.63 -6.94 21.22
CA THR A 94 0.58 -7.36 22.15
C THR A 94 0.15 -8.79 21.84
N ASP A 95 -0.42 -9.48 22.82
CA ASP A 95 -0.95 -10.84 22.63
C ASP A 95 -2.04 -10.93 21.53
N GLY A 96 -2.58 -9.79 21.09
CA GLY A 96 -3.64 -9.70 20.07
C GLY A 96 -3.16 -9.34 18.66
N GLY A 97 -1.85 -9.39 18.37
CA GLY A 97 -1.33 -9.08 17.03
C GLY A 97 -0.57 -7.77 16.91
N GLY A 98 -0.56 -6.95 17.96
CA GLY A 98 0.16 -5.68 17.96
C GLY A 98 -0.48 -4.59 17.09
N TRP A 99 0.11 -3.42 17.13
CA TRP A 99 -0.25 -2.32 16.23
C TRP A 99 0.97 -1.46 15.90
N VAL A 100 0.87 -0.74 14.80
CA VAL A 100 1.91 0.20 14.39
C VAL A 100 1.81 1.48 15.23
N ASN A 101 2.86 1.77 16.00
CA ASN A 101 2.96 2.94 16.87
C ASN A 101 3.60 4.14 16.18
N LYS A 102 4.46 3.88 15.21
CA LYS A 102 5.10 4.90 14.39
C LYS A 102 5.25 4.40 12.95
N PHE A 103 4.85 5.22 11.99
CA PHE A 103 5.02 4.95 10.59
C PHE A 103 5.48 6.22 9.87
N TRP A 104 6.48 6.10 9.03
CA TRP A 104 7.13 7.22 8.33
C TRP A 104 7.55 8.37 9.27
N GLY A 105 8.03 7.99 10.45
CA GLY A 105 8.42 8.92 11.53
C GLY A 105 7.26 9.51 12.35
N ASN A 106 6.01 9.33 11.92
CA ASN A 106 4.83 9.88 12.59
C ASN A 106 4.23 8.89 13.59
N ARG A 107 3.88 9.39 14.79
CA ARG A 107 3.23 8.65 15.88
C ARG A 107 1.73 8.93 15.97
N SER A 108 1.05 9.19 14.85
CA SER A 108 -0.34 9.62 14.90
C SER A 108 -1.33 8.49 15.22
N GLY A 109 -0.96 7.24 14.99
CA GLY A 109 -1.88 6.09 15.11
C GLY A 109 -3.05 6.10 14.11
N ASN A 110 -3.12 7.11 13.25
CA ASN A 110 -4.22 7.30 12.30
C ASN A 110 -3.86 6.70 10.93
N ILE A 111 -3.44 5.45 10.95
CA ILE A 111 -3.12 4.68 9.74
C ILE A 111 -3.99 3.42 9.67
N SER A 112 -4.22 2.97 8.46
CA SER A 112 -4.78 1.65 8.20
C SER A 112 -3.90 0.90 7.22
N TYR A 113 -4.00 -0.41 7.23
CA TYR A 113 -3.23 -1.28 6.36
C TYR A 113 -4.08 -2.42 5.81
N VAL A 114 -3.74 -2.83 4.61
CA VAL A 114 -4.48 -3.78 3.80
C VAL A 114 -3.49 -4.78 3.20
N LEU A 115 -3.87 -6.05 3.19
CA LEU A 115 -3.15 -7.12 2.53
C LEU A 115 -4.04 -7.72 1.45
N ASN A 116 -3.58 -7.73 0.20
CA ASN A 116 -4.31 -8.29 -0.95
C ASN A 116 -5.77 -7.80 -1.00
N HIS A 117 -5.96 -6.47 -0.91
CA HIS A 117 -7.27 -5.79 -0.90
C HIS A 117 -8.16 -6.11 0.30
N SER A 118 -7.61 -6.77 1.32
CA SER A 118 -8.31 -7.13 2.55
C SER A 118 -7.72 -6.43 3.76
N TRP A 119 -8.58 -5.87 4.61
CA TRP A 119 -8.12 -5.34 5.90
C TRP A 119 -7.56 -6.47 6.77
N VAL A 120 -6.54 -6.20 7.54
CA VAL A 120 -5.87 -7.15 8.42
C VAL A 120 -5.72 -6.59 9.83
N ASN A 121 -5.54 -7.48 10.78
CA ASN A 121 -5.67 -7.14 12.20
C ASN A 121 -4.40 -6.56 12.83
N GLY A 122 -3.27 -6.59 12.12
CA GLY A 122 -2.04 -6.05 12.70
C GLY A 122 -0.77 -6.41 11.93
N PRO A 123 0.36 -5.83 12.35
CA PRO A 123 1.66 -6.04 11.70
C PRO A 123 2.17 -7.48 11.80
N LYS A 124 1.65 -8.30 12.72
CA LYS A 124 1.98 -9.73 12.83
C LYS A 124 1.26 -10.64 11.83
N THR A 125 0.47 -10.09 10.92
CA THR A 125 -0.13 -10.85 9.84
C THR A 125 0.97 -11.42 8.96
N GLU A 126 0.96 -12.74 8.76
CA GLU A 126 1.91 -13.42 7.87
C GLU A 126 1.66 -13.01 6.42
N ILE A 127 2.75 -12.94 5.66
CA ILE A 127 2.78 -12.57 4.25
C ILE A 127 3.62 -13.56 3.44
N GLU A 128 3.36 -13.59 2.14
CA GLU A 128 4.07 -14.44 1.19
C GLU A 128 4.68 -13.60 0.05
N GLY A 129 5.52 -14.23 -0.74
CA GLY A 129 6.08 -13.58 -1.93
C GLY A 129 4.98 -13.17 -2.92
N ASN A 130 5.11 -11.97 -3.50
CA ASN A 130 4.16 -11.29 -4.39
C ASN A 130 2.90 -10.75 -3.72
N ASP A 131 2.79 -10.76 -2.41
CA ASP A 131 1.70 -10.10 -1.72
C ASP A 131 1.72 -8.58 -1.98
N LYS A 132 0.52 -7.99 -1.97
CA LYS A 132 0.29 -6.56 -2.15
C LYS A 132 -0.16 -5.93 -0.84
N LEU A 133 0.69 -5.09 -0.30
CA LEU A 133 0.42 -4.36 0.92
C LEU A 133 0.07 -2.91 0.59
N ALA A 134 -0.90 -2.36 1.30
CA ALA A 134 -1.14 -0.94 1.27
C ALA A 134 -1.24 -0.38 2.68
N VAL A 135 -0.61 0.77 2.89
CA VAL A 135 -0.71 1.56 4.11
C VAL A 135 -1.19 2.95 3.74
N TYR A 136 -2.08 3.50 4.51
CA TYR A 136 -2.50 4.88 4.31
C TYR A 136 -2.77 5.59 5.64
N ALA A 137 -2.33 6.85 5.71
CA ALA A 137 -2.71 7.76 6.77
C ALA A 137 -4.01 8.47 6.38
N TYR A 138 -4.97 8.46 7.29
CA TYR A 138 -6.29 9.07 7.05
C TYR A 138 -6.20 10.58 6.84
N LYS A 139 -6.93 11.07 5.86
CA LYS A 139 -7.20 12.49 5.64
C LYS A 139 -8.37 12.96 6.51
N ASP A 140 -9.42 12.16 6.57
CA ASP A 140 -10.59 12.41 7.41
C ASP A 140 -10.42 11.75 8.79
N LEU A 141 -9.96 12.54 9.77
CA LEU A 141 -9.75 12.08 11.14
C LEU A 141 -11.00 12.13 12.02
N VAL A 142 -12.15 12.53 11.45
CA VAL A 142 -13.42 12.65 12.18
C VAL A 142 -14.34 11.46 11.91
N GLN A 143 -14.52 11.13 10.66
CA GLN A 143 -15.42 10.06 10.23
C GLN A 143 -14.67 8.86 9.66
N TYR A 144 -13.36 9.00 9.38
CA TYR A 144 -12.52 7.98 8.75
C TYR A 144 -13.16 7.47 7.45
N SER A 145 -13.65 8.41 6.63
CA SER A 145 -14.41 8.12 5.42
C SER A 145 -13.53 7.86 4.18
N ASP A 146 -12.22 7.93 4.34
CA ASP A 146 -11.27 7.61 3.28
C ASP A 146 -11.50 6.22 2.73
N LEU A 147 -11.36 6.08 1.41
CA LEU A 147 -11.50 4.81 0.71
C LEU A 147 -10.12 4.27 0.32
N TYR A 148 -9.89 3.01 0.59
CA TYR A 148 -8.88 2.24 -0.11
C TYR A 148 -9.46 1.80 -1.45
N THR A 149 -8.74 2.06 -2.55
CA THR A 149 -9.21 1.75 -3.90
C THR A 149 -8.20 0.94 -4.67
N TRP A 150 -8.69 0.07 -5.59
CA TRP A 150 -7.84 -0.72 -6.47
C TRP A 150 -8.56 -1.02 -7.80
N PHE A 151 -7.79 -1.32 -8.84
CA PHE A 151 -8.34 -1.83 -10.09
C PHE A 151 -8.68 -3.32 -9.97
N GLU A 152 -9.74 -3.76 -10.63
CA GLU A 152 -10.16 -5.16 -10.66
C GLU A 152 -9.09 -6.09 -11.22
N GLU A 153 -8.33 -5.62 -12.22
CA GLU A 153 -7.24 -6.35 -12.84
C GLU A 153 -5.91 -5.60 -12.66
N ASP A 154 -4.83 -6.34 -12.49
CA ASP A 154 -3.48 -5.77 -12.34
C ASP A 154 -2.90 -5.25 -13.65
N SER A 155 -3.39 -5.75 -14.79
CA SER A 155 -2.95 -5.36 -16.12
C SER A 155 -4.10 -5.40 -17.13
N TYR A 156 -4.06 -4.45 -18.04
CA TYR A 156 -5.06 -4.35 -19.10
C TYR A 156 -4.39 -4.26 -20.47
N ASN A 157 -4.87 -5.05 -21.41
CA ASN A 157 -4.50 -4.89 -22.80
C ASN A 157 -5.48 -3.92 -23.48
N ALA A 158 -4.95 -2.93 -24.17
CA ALA A 158 -5.73 -1.99 -24.94
C ALA A 158 -5.09 -1.75 -26.32
N SER A 159 -5.93 -1.53 -27.35
CA SER A 159 -5.47 -1.12 -28.66
C SER A 159 -5.69 0.37 -28.85
N VAL A 160 -4.79 1.03 -29.56
CA VAL A 160 -4.92 2.46 -29.87
C VAL A 160 -6.25 2.73 -30.58
N GLY A 161 -6.99 3.72 -30.11
CA GLY A 161 -8.28 4.13 -30.69
C GLY A 161 -9.48 3.28 -30.25
N THR A 162 -9.31 2.34 -29.32
CA THR A 162 -10.42 1.59 -28.72
C THR A 162 -10.73 2.10 -27.31
N GLU A 163 -12.02 2.17 -26.99
CA GLU A 163 -12.45 2.44 -25.62
C GLU A 163 -12.13 1.24 -24.73
N LYS A 164 -11.60 1.51 -23.53
CA LYS A 164 -11.37 0.51 -22.50
C LYS A 164 -12.07 0.95 -21.21
N VAL A 165 -12.90 0.06 -20.69
CA VAL A 165 -13.55 0.26 -19.38
C VAL A 165 -12.66 -0.34 -18.31
N PHE A 166 -12.43 0.41 -17.24
CA PHE A 166 -11.72 -0.04 -16.04
C PHE A 166 -12.70 -0.10 -14.89
N THR A 167 -12.72 -1.20 -14.17
CA THR A 167 -13.45 -1.31 -12.92
C THR A 167 -12.52 -0.96 -11.76
N VAL A 168 -12.92 0.01 -10.96
CA VAL A 168 -12.23 0.42 -9.74
C VAL A 168 -13.11 0.06 -8.56
N HIS A 169 -12.56 -0.67 -7.60
CA HIS A 169 -13.21 -1.02 -6.36
C HIS A 169 -12.78 -0.09 -5.24
N GLY A 170 -13.64 0.10 -4.24
CA GLY A 170 -13.30 0.89 -3.07
C GLY A 170 -13.96 0.32 -1.82
N ILE A 171 -13.21 0.29 -0.72
CA ILE A 171 -13.71 -0.05 0.61
C ILE A 171 -13.35 1.04 1.61
N ASN A 172 -14.29 1.32 2.51
CA ASN A 172 -13.98 2.04 3.73
C ASN A 172 -13.58 1.00 4.79
N VAL A 173 -12.30 0.97 5.12
CA VAL A 173 -11.74 -0.06 6.01
C VAL A 173 -12.30 0.00 7.43
N MET A 174 -12.67 1.20 7.92
CA MET A 174 -13.28 1.34 9.25
C MET A 174 -14.69 0.78 9.33
N ASN A 175 -15.41 0.74 8.22
CA ASN A 175 -16.77 0.20 8.12
C ASN A 175 -16.81 -1.25 7.61
N SER A 176 -15.66 -1.86 7.37
CA SER A 176 -15.54 -3.20 6.75
C SER A 176 -15.63 -4.35 7.75
N SER A 177 -16.31 -4.18 8.89
CA SER A 177 -16.49 -5.24 9.89
C SER A 177 -17.24 -6.48 9.34
N GLU A 178 -17.87 -6.36 8.18
CA GLU A 178 -18.58 -7.44 7.52
C GLU A 178 -17.94 -7.73 6.15
N ASN A 179 -17.50 -8.94 6.00
CA ASN A 179 -17.07 -9.66 4.78
C ASN A 179 -16.56 -8.76 3.63
N ARG A 180 -15.28 -8.65 3.49
CA ARG A 180 -14.50 -7.69 2.68
C ARG A 180 -14.85 -7.67 1.21
N ASP A 181 -15.16 -8.82 0.63
CA ASP A 181 -15.55 -8.94 -0.79
C ASP A 181 -16.94 -8.36 -1.07
N SER A 182 -17.83 -8.36 -0.06
CA SER A 182 -19.16 -7.78 -0.19
C SER A 182 -19.19 -6.27 0.08
N ALA A 183 -18.17 -5.73 0.73
CA ALA A 183 -18.07 -4.29 1.00
C ALA A 183 -17.42 -3.51 -0.15
N ALA A 184 -16.68 -4.18 -1.03
CA ALA A 184 -16.07 -3.56 -2.18
C ALA A 184 -17.14 -3.18 -3.21
N THR A 185 -17.23 -1.91 -3.54
CA THR A 185 -18.18 -1.40 -4.54
C THR A 185 -17.42 -0.69 -5.64
N PRO A 186 -17.89 -0.79 -6.90
CA PRO A 186 -17.37 0.04 -7.97
C PRO A 186 -17.50 1.52 -7.61
N VAL A 187 -16.45 2.28 -7.80
CA VAL A 187 -16.42 3.73 -7.54
C VAL A 187 -16.15 4.48 -8.84
N ASN A 188 -16.70 5.69 -8.96
CA ASN A 188 -16.37 6.56 -10.06
C ASN A 188 -15.00 7.19 -9.79
N ALA A 189 -14.08 7.02 -10.73
CA ALA A 189 -12.74 7.58 -10.64
C ALA A 189 -12.32 8.20 -11.96
N ALA A 190 -11.48 9.23 -11.92
CA ALA A 190 -10.76 9.70 -13.08
C ALA A 190 -9.51 8.83 -13.26
N VAL A 191 -9.38 8.23 -14.43
CA VAL A 191 -8.21 7.40 -14.77
C VAL A 191 -7.34 8.18 -15.75
N THR A 192 -6.07 8.38 -15.40
CA THR A 192 -5.08 8.99 -16.27
C THR A 192 -4.04 7.94 -16.65
N VAL A 193 -3.79 7.82 -17.94
CA VAL A 193 -2.76 6.92 -18.47
C VAL A 193 -1.55 7.76 -18.84
N TYR A 194 -0.40 7.34 -18.41
CA TYR A 194 0.88 7.93 -18.77
C TYR A 194 1.67 6.94 -19.63
N ASP A 195 2.44 7.46 -20.57
CA ASP A 195 3.45 6.64 -21.27
C ASP A 195 4.66 6.34 -20.36
N GLU A 196 5.62 5.60 -20.89
CA GLU A 196 6.85 5.24 -20.17
C GLU A 196 7.69 6.45 -19.74
N ASP A 197 7.51 7.58 -20.40
CA ASP A 197 8.17 8.85 -20.06
C ASP A 197 7.36 9.69 -19.05
N GLY A 198 6.17 9.23 -18.64
CA GLY A 198 5.29 9.91 -17.71
C GLY A 198 4.51 11.09 -18.30
N ARG A 199 4.21 11.03 -19.61
CA ARG A 199 3.44 12.05 -20.35
C ARG A 199 2.06 11.55 -20.72
#